data_8924f21312f4dfb6e31db6b9a00ea319
#
_entry.id   8924f21312f4dfb6e31db6b9a00ea319
#
_cell.length_a   1.000
_cell.length_b   1.000
_cell.length_c   1.000
_cell.angle_alpha   90.00
_cell.angle_beta   90.00
_cell.angle_gamma   90.00
#
_symmetry.space_group_name_H-M   'P 1'
#
loop_
_entity.id
_entity.type
_entity.pdbx_description
1 polymer ?
#
loop_
_entity_poly.entity_id
_entity_poly.type
_entity_poly.pdbx_seq_one_letter_code
_entity_poly.pdbx_strand_id
1 'polypeptide(L)'
;CYDLIILDIMMPGTDGFSFCEKIRGLVDCPILFLTAKTMENDITFGLGLGADDYLTKPFRIPELRARVNAHIRREQRERHSCLSFDRIKIDLSSKEIQVDGETVFLTKSEYMICEYLARNKGQVFTREQIYEAVFSLDGESDNSTIATHIKNIRAKLNHFDIQPITTVWGIGYKWE
;
A
#
# COMPACT_ATOMS: atom_id res chain seq x y z
N CYS A 1 -1.96 -13.66 7.16
CA CYS A 1 -1.93 -13.09 5.78
C CYS A 1 -1.17 -14.02 4.87
N TYR A 2 -1.68 -14.21 3.65
CA TYR A 2 -1.01 -14.94 2.57
C TYR A 2 -0.52 -13.92 1.55
N ASP A 3 0.63 -14.16 0.89
CA ASP A 3 1.16 -13.29 -0.16
C ASP A 3 0.65 -13.68 -1.55
N LEU A 4 0.17 -14.93 -1.71
CA LEU A 4 -0.46 -15.47 -2.92
C LEU A 4 -1.14 -16.77 -2.57
N ILE A 5 -2.25 -17.08 -3.24
CA ILE A 5 -2.96 -18.36 -3.15
C ILE A 5 -2.84 -19.09 -4.48
N ILE A 6 -2.43 -20.36 -4.45
CA ILE A 6 -2.48 -21.26 -5.60
C ILE A 6 -3.67 -22.19 -5.38
N LEU A 7 -4.61 -22.18 -6.31
CA LEU A 7 -5.87 -22.89 -6.17
C LEU A 7 -6.10 -23.84 -7.36
N ASP A 8 -6.19 -25.14 -7.08
CA ASP A 8 -6.61 -26.13 -8.10
C ASP A 8 -8.11 -26.03 -8.33
N ILE A 9 -8.53 -25.94 -9.59
CA ILE A 9 -9.96 -25.92 -9.92
C ILE A 9 -10.60 -27.28 -9.68
N MET A 10 -9.87 -28.37 -9.99
CA MET A 10 -10.39 -29.74 -9.89
C MET A 10 -9.99 -30.40 -8.57
N MET A 11 -10.58 -29.95 -7.47
CA MET A 11 -10.39 -30.58 -6.17
C MET A 11 -11.51 -31.56 -5.84
N PRO A 12 -11.22 -32.72 -5.21
CA PRO A 12 -12.26 -33.62 -4.76
C PRO A 12 -13.20 -32.95 -3.74
N GLY A 13 -14.49 -33.01 -3.98
CA GLY A 13 -15.53 -32.54 -3.05
C GLY A 13 -15.81 -31.04 -3.06
N THR A 14 -14.95 -30.20 -3.64
CA THR A 14 -15.19 -28.77 -3.74
C THR A 14 -14.67 -28.25 -5.07
N ASP A 15 -15.52 -27.56 -5.83
CA ASP A 15 -15.10 -26.87 -7.04
C ASP A 15 -14.29 -25.62 -6.69
N GLY A 16 -13.10 -25.49 -7.30
CA GLY A 16 -12.18 -24.38 -7.05
C GLY A 16 -12.77 -23.01 -7.39
N PHE A 17 -13.67 -22.91 -8.36
CA PHE A 17 -14.37 -21.66 -8.68
C PHE A 17 -15.28 -21.21 -7.53
N SER A 18 -16.12 -22.12 -7.03
CA SER A 18 -16.99 -21.84 -5.88
C SER A 18 -16.20 -21.53 -4.60
N PHE A 19 -15.03 -22.12 -4.45
CA PHE A 19 -14.14 -21.80 -3.33
C PHE A 19 -13.53 -20.40 -3.49
N CYS A 20 -13.06 -20.04 -4.69
CA CYS A 20 -12.51 -18.71 -4.98
C CYS A 20 -13.53 -17.61 -4.67
N GLU A 21 -14.77 -17.76 -5.14
CA GLU A 21 -15.86 -16.82 -4.90
C GLU A 21 -16.09 -16.57 -3.40
N LYS A 22 -16.05 -17.63 -2.60
CA LYS A 22 -16.23 -17.54 -1.14
C LYS A 22 -15.09 -16.82 -0.43
N ILE A 23 -13.85 -17.04 -0.88
CA ILE A 23 -12.68 -16.46 -0.19
C ILE A 23 -12.31 -15.08 -0.73
N ARG A 24 -12.72 -14.70 -1.94
CA ARG A 24 -12.28 -13.45 -2.58
C ARG A 24 -12.61 -12.21 -1.76
N GLY A 25 -13.76 -12.19 -1.09
CA GLY A 25 -14.10 -11.11 -0.15
C GLY A 25 -13.36 -11.12 1.20
N LEU A 26 -12.56 -12.16 1.47
CA LEU A 26 -11.83 -12.34 2.73
C LEU A 26 -10.32 -12.14 2.56
N VAL A 27 -9.81 -12.11 1.33
CA VAL A 27 -8.37 -12.02 1.02
C VAL A 27 -8.12 -11.00 -0.08
N ASP A 28 -7.06 -10.20 0.10
CA ASP A 28 -6.61 -9.21 -0.89
C ASP A 28 -5.43 -9.72 -1.74
N CYS A 29 -4.85 -10.88 -1.39
CA CYS A 29 -3.70 -11.42 -2.10
C CYS A 29 -4.10 -12.03 -3.46
N PRO A 30 -3.18 -12.11 -4.44
CA PRO A 30 -3.41 -12.72 -5.73
C PRO A 30 -3.81 -14.19 -5.63
N ILE A 31 -4.75 -14.62 -6.49
CA ILE A 31 -5.20 -16.01 -6.62
C ILE A 31 -4.79 -16.51 -8.01
N LEU A 32 -3.92 -17.51 -8.06
CA LEU A 32 -3.47 -18.21 -9.26
C LEU A 32 -4.19 -19.56 -9.39
N PHE A 33 -5.01 -19.73 -10.41
CA PHE A 33 -5.63 -21.02 -10.66
C PHE A 33 -4.70 -22.03 -11.34
N LEU A 34 -4.74 -23.28 -10.89
CA LEU A 34 -4.23 -24.42 -11.63
C LEU A 34 -5.41 -25.17 -12.27
N THR A 35 -5.39 -25.34 -13.60
CA THR A 35 -6.51 -25.93 -14.32
C THR A 35 -6.08 -26.95 -15.37
N ALA A 36 -6.84 -28.04 -15.51
CA ALA A 36 -6.76 -28.93 -16.67
C ALA A 36 -7.67 -28.46 -17.82
N LYS A 37 -8.49 -27.42 -17.59
CA LYS A 37 -9.44 -26.91 -18.58
C LYS A 37 -8.72 -25.91 -19.49
N THR A 38 -8.86 -26.14 -20.79
CA THR A 38 -8.22 -25.33 -21.85
C THR A 38 -9.23 -24.48 -22.64
N MET A 39 -10.53 -24.57 -22.30
CA MET A 39 -11.57 -23.80 -23.01
C MET A 39 -11.52 -22.33 -22.57
N GLU A 40 -11.49 -21.43 -23.52
CA GLU A 40 -11.46 -19.95 -23.29
C GLU A 40 -12.59 -19.49 -22.37
N ASN A 41 -13.77 -20.10 -22.44
CA ASN A 41 -14.92 -19.78 -21.60
C ASN A 41 -14.66 -20.06 -20.11
N ASP A 42 -13.96 -21.16 -19.76
CA ASP A 42 -13.64 -21.50 -18.37
C ASP A 42 -12.61 -20.53 -17.80
N ILE A 43 -11.65 -20.08 -18.62
CA ILE A 43 -10.63 -19.12 -18.24
C ILE A 43 -11.25 -17.74 -18.00
N THR A 44 -12.09 -17.28 -18.93
CA THR A 44 -12.80 -15.99 -18.82
C THR A 44 -13.73 -15.98 -17.60
N PHE A 45 -14.40 -17.11 -17.33
CA PHE A 45 -15.26 -17.26 -16.16
C PHE A 45 -14.45 -17.18 -14.86
N GLY A 46 -13.31 -17.88 -14.77
CA GLY A 46 -12.46 -17.86 -13.57
C GLY A 46 -11.88 -16.48 -13.26
N LEU A 47 -11.46 -15.72 -14.28
CA LEU A 47 -11.00 -14.34 -14.13
C LEU A 47 -12.14 -13.42 -13.68
N GLY A 48 -13.37 -13.64 -14.18
CA GLY A 48 -14.57 -12.91 -13.76
C GLY A 48 -14.96 -13.15 -12.30
N LEU A 49 -14.58 -14.29 -11.71
CA LEU A 49 -14.77 -14.61 -10.29
C LEU A 49 -13.71 -14.02 -9.36
N GLY A 50 -12.73 -13.26 -9.90
CA GLY A 50 -11.72 -12.57 -9.13
C GLY A 50 -10.38 -13.29 -9.00
N ALA A 51 -10.09 -14.27 -9.86
CA ALA A 51 -8.74 -14.80 -10.01
C ALA A 51 -7.84 -13.80 -10.77
N ASP A 52 -6.58 -13.74 -10.39
CA ASP A 52 -5.60 -12.81 -10.97
C ASP A 52 -4.78 -13.43 -12.12
N ASP A 53 -4.67 -14.77 -12.14
CA ASP A 53 -3.97 -15.50 -13.21
C ASP A 53 -4.38 -16.98 -13.20
N TYR A 54 -4.01 -17.70 -14.26
CA TYR A 54 -4.23 -19.13 -14.38
C TYR A 54 -3.02 -19.83 -15.01
N LEU A 55 -2.85 -21.11 -14.70
CA LEU A 55 -1.83 -21.98 -15.26
C LEU A 55 -2.41 -23.34 -15.62
N THR A 56 -2.31 -23.69 -16.90
CA THR A 56 -2.87 -24.95 -17.42
C THR A 56 -1.97 -26.13 -17.13
N LYS A 57 -2.57 -27.25 -16.72
CA LYS A 57 -1.89 -28.54 -16.56
C LYS A 57 -1.80 -29.28 -17.90
N PRO A 58 -0.68 -29.94 -18.24
CA PRO A 58 0.57 -30.00 -17.45
C PRO A 58 1.42 -28.75 -17.59
N PHE A 59 2.00 -28.26 -16.51
CA PHE A 59 2.89 -27.10 -16.47
C PHE A 59 4.29 -27.46 -16.02
N ARG A 60 5.25 -26.59 -16.36
CA ARG A 60 6.64 -26.70 -15.89
C ARG A 60 6.83 -25.92 -14.61
N ILE A 61 7.57 -26.48 -13.64
CA ILE A 61 7.87 -25.79 -12.37
C ILE A 61 8.50 -24.41 -12.56
N PRO A 62 9.45 -24.18 -13.52
CA PRO A 62 9.96 -22.83 -13.80
C PRO A 62 8.89 -21.83 -14.22
N GLU A 63 7.86 -22.25 -14.96
CA GLU A 63 6.75 -21.38 -15.36
C GLU A 63 5.88 -20.98 -14.15
N LEU A 64 5.51 -21.95 -13.30
CA LEU A 64 4.80 -21.65 -12.06
C LEU A 64 5.57 -20.65 -11.20
N ARG A 65 6.88 -20.88 -11.00
CA ARG A 65 7.74 -19.98 -10.23
C ARG A 65 7.80 -18.57 -10.83
N ALA A 66 7.89 -18.47 -12.16
CA ALA A 66 7.93 -17.17 -12.83
C ALA A 66 6.65 -16.36 -12.60
N ARG A 67 5.48 -17.00 -12.69
CA ARG A 67 4.17 -16.36 -12.44
C ARG A 67 4.02 -15.95 -10.98
N VAL A 68 4.29 -16.85 -10.04
CA VAL A 68 4.27 -16.56 -8.59
C VAL A 68 5.16 -15.36 -8.26
N ASN A 69 6.41 -15.37 -8.73
CA ASN A 69 7.34 -14.27 -8.48
C ASN A 69 6.88 -12.95 -9.14
N ALA A 70 6.22 -13.00 -10.29
CA ALA A 70 5.68 -11.82 -10.95
C ALA A 70 4.55 -11.18 -10.13
N HIS A 71 3.62 -11.99 -9.60
CA HIS A 71 2.54 -11.51 -8.74
C HIS A 71 3.06 -10.98 -7.41
N ILE A 72 3.94 -11.71 -6.71
CA ILE A 72 4.54 -11.25 -5.45
C ILE A 72 5.29 -9.93 -5.66
N ARG A 73 6.04 -9.78 -6.76
CA ARG A 73 6.75 -8.54 -7.08
C ARG A 73 5.80 -7.38 -7.38
N ARG A 74 4.64 -7.62 -8.03
CA ARG A 74 3.61 -6.61 -8.27
C ARG A 74 3.02 -6.13 -6.94
N GLU A 75 2.61 -7.05 -6.08
CA GLU A 75 2.13 -6.75 -4.73
C GLU A 75 3.14 -5.95 -3.90
N GLN A 76 4.41 -6.36 -3.93
CA GLN A 76 5.46 -5.61 -3.25
C GLN A 76 5.63 -4.19 -3.80
N ARG A 77 5.52 -3.98 -5.12
CA ARG A 77 5.57 -2.64 -5.71
C ARG A 77 4.38 -1.79 -5.29
N GLU A 78 3.18 -2.36 -5.25
CA GLU A 78 1.99 -1.66 -4.78
C GLU A 78 2.08 -1.34 -3.29
N ARG A 79 2.55 -2.27 -2.47
CA ARG A 79 2.86 -2.04 -1.04
C ARG A 79 3.96 -0.99 -0.84
N HIS A 80 4.98 -0.94 -1.72
CA HIS A 80 6.02 0.10 -1.69
C HIS A 80 5.53 1.46 -2.19
N SER A 81 4.45 1.52 -2.96
CA SER A 81 3.84 2.77 -3.39
C SER A 81 2.87 3.37 -2.36
N CYS A 82 2.50 2.61 -1.32
CA CYS A 82 1.61 3.05 -0.26
C CYS A 82 2.22 2.79 1.12
N LEU A 83 2.11 3.76 2.02
CA LEU A 83 2.35 3.57 3.45
C LEU A 83 1.00 3.51 4.15
N SER A 84 0.78 2.48 4.98
CA SER A 84 -0.47 2.31 5.72
C SER A 84 -0.19 2.28 7.23
N PHE A 85 -0.92 3.11 7.98
CA PHE A 85 -0.82 3.24 9.43
C PHE A 85 -2.22 3.31 10.01
N ASP A 86 -2.74 2.20 10.54
CA ASP A 86 -4.07 2.10 11.10
C ASP A 86 -5.14 2.73 10.16
N ARG A 87 -5.59 3.94 10.45
CA ARG A 87 -6.60 4.69 9.70
C ARG A 87 -6.03 5.54 8.54
N ILE A 88 -4.69 5.68 8.45
CA ILE A 88 -4.01 6.56 7.49
C ILE A 88 -3.40 5.73 6.36
N LYS A 89 -3.69 6.12 5.13
CA LYS A 89 -3.04 5.62 3.91
C LYS A 89 -2.35 6.77 3.18
N ILE A 90 -1.06 6.63 2.93
CA ILE A 90 -0.27 7.59 2.15
C ILE A 90 0.09 6.94 0.82
N ASP A 91 -0.49 7.42 -0.27
CA ASP A 91 -0.13 6.99 -1.61
C ASP A 91 1.06 7.81 -2.12
N LEU A 92 2.19 7.13 -2.29
CA LEU A 92 3.44 7.75 -2.72
C LEU A 92 3.48 8.05 -4.22
N SER A 93 2.59 7.43 -5.00
CA SER A 93 2.51 7.62 -6.44
C SER A 93 1.63 8.80 -6.79
N SER A 94 0.41 8.88 -6.22
CA SER A 94 -0.50 10.01 -6.42
C SER A 94 -0.18 11.22 -5.55
N LYS A 95 0.70 11.05 -4.53
CA LYS A 95 1.03 12.08 -3.53
C LYS A 95 -0.18 12.51 -2.70
N GLU A 96 -1.03 11.56 -2.33
CA GLU A 96 -2.23 11.78 -1.56
C GLU A 96 -2.16 11.10 -0.18
N ILE A 97 -2.85 11.69 0.78
CA ILE A 97 -3.08 11.10 2.11
C ILE A 97 -4.57 10.90 2.28
N GLN A 98 -4.95 9.71 2.71
CA GLN A 98 -6.33 9.36 3.03
C GLN A 98 -6.43 8.93 4.50
N VAL A 99 -7.53 9.28 5.13
CA VAL A 99 -7.91 8.84 6.47
C VAL A 99 -9.30 8.24 6.38
N ASP A 100 -9.46 6.97 6.77
CA ASP A 100 -10.72 6.21 6.64
C ASP A 100 -11.30 6.23 5.22
N GLY A 101 -10.43 6.31 4.20
CA GLY A 101 -10.82 6.38 2.78
C GLY A 101 -11.15 7.80 2.27
N GLU A 102 -11.18 8.83 3.13
CA GLU A 102 -11.37 10.22 2.73
C GLU A 102 -10.03 10.92 2.48
N THR A 103 -9.92 11.65 1.36
CA THR A 103 -8.69 12.37 0.99
C THR A 103 -8.50 13.62 1.84
N VAL A 104 -7.31 13.75 2.44
CA VAL A 104 -6.88 14.94 3.19
C VAL A 104 -6.13 15.88 2.26
N PHE A 105 -6.67 17.06 2.02
CA PHE A 105 -6.05 18.06 1.14
C PHE A 105 -4.86 18.74 1.80
N LEU A 106 -3.66 18.32 1.44
CA LEU A 106 -2.40 18.90 1.87
C LEU A 106 -1.77 19.74 0.75
N THR A 107 -1.03 20.77 1.13
CA THR A 107 -0.12 21.43 0.19
C THR A 107 1.07 20.52 -0.14
N LYS A 108 1.81 20.82 -1.21
CA LYS A 108 3.02 20.08 -1.59
C LYS A 108 4.00 19.93 -0.41
N SER A 109 4.29 21.03 0.28
CA SER A 109 5.20 21.06 1.43
C SER A 109 4.69 20.23 2.61
N GLU A 110 3.41 20.33 2.93
CA GLU A 110 2.78 19.55 3.99
C GLU A 110 2.82 18.04 3.68
N TYR A 111 2.50 17.67 2.43
CA TYR A 111 2.61 16.28 1.99
C TYR A 111 4.04 15.74 2.12
N MET A 112 5.04 16.49 1.63
CA MET A 112 6.45 16.08 1.68
C MET A 112 6.94 15.86 3.11
N ILE A 113 6.53 16.71 4.05
CA ILE A 113 6.84 16.56 5.48
C ILE A 113 6.17 15.29 6.03
N CYS A 114 4.90 15.05 5.72
CA CYS A 114 4.19 13.84 6.13
C CYS A 114 4.86 12.59 5.57
N GLU A 115 5.18 12.57 4.27
CA GLU A 115 5.86 11.45 3.62
C GLU A 115 7.21 11.16 4.27
N TYR A 116 8.02 12.19 4.52
CA TYR A 116 9.33 12.04 5.14
C TYR A 116 9.26 11.44 6.54
N LEU A 117 8.39 11.99 7.39
CA LEU A 117 8.21 11.51 8.76
C LEU A 117 7.60 10.11 8.81
N ALA A 118 6.61 9.83 7.95
CA ALA A 118 5.94 8.54 7.88
C ALA A 118 6.86 7.40 7.40
N ARG A 119 7.72 7.68 6.39
CA ARG A 119 8.75 6.72 5.94
C ARG A 119 9.74 6.34 7.04
N ASN A 120 9.94 7.24 7.99
CA ASN A 120 10.86 7.08 9.11
C ASN A 120 10.10 6.98 10.45
N LYS A 121 8.97 6.27 10.45
CA LYS A 121 8.13 6.09 11.64
C LYS A 121 8.93 5.73 12.87
N GLY A 122 8.67 6.41 13.99
CA GLY A 122 9.34 6.22 15.27
C GLY A 122 10.66 6.98 15.44
N GLN A 123 11.25 7.50 14.36
CA GLN A 123 12.46 8.35 14.46
C GLN A 123 12.10 9.81 14.74
N VAL A 124 12.93 10.47 15.56
CA VAL A 124 12.81 11.88 15.87
C VAL A 124 13.72 12.69 14.96
N PHE A 125 13.18 13.73 14.34
CA PHE A 125 13.94 14.64 13.46
C PHE A 125 13.86 16.07 13.97
N THR A 126 14.97 16.78 13.93
CA THR A 126 14.99 18.21 14.22
C THR A 126 14.34 18.99 13.07
N ARG A 127 14.02 20.27 13.31
CA ARG A 127 13.47 21.15 12.25
C ARG A 127 14.42 21.27 11.08
N GLU A 128 15.72 21.39 11.38
CA GLU A 128 16.80 21.48 10.40
C GLU A 128 16.85 20.22 9.53
N GLN A 129 16.82 19.04 10.14
CA GLN A 129 16.83 17.77 9.41
C GLN A 129 15.61 17.60 8.51
N ILE A 130 14.42 17.98 8.99
CA ILE A 130 13.20 17.95 8.16
C ILE A 130 13.33 18.95 7.00
N TYR A 131 13.83 20.15 7.29
CA TYR A 131 14.02 21.19 6.29
C TYR A 131 14.99 20.74 5.19
N GLU A 132 16.17 20.26 5.56
CA GLU A 132 17.18 19.76 4.62
C GLU A 132 16.67 18.61 3.78
N ALA A 133 15.92 17.65 4.38
CA ALA A 133 15.42 16.50 3.67
C ALA A 133 14.29 16.84 2.67
N VAL A 134 13.46 17.85 2.97
CA VAL A 134 12.26 18.18 2.22
C VAL A 134 12.48 19.33 1.23
N PHE A 135 13.33 20.32 1.57
CA PHE A 135 13.47 21.58 0.83
C PHE A 135 14.87 21.85 0.28
N SER A 136 15.82 20.92 0.42
CA SER A 136 17.24 21.12 0.01
C SER A 136 17.45 21.53 -1.45
N LEU A 137 16.46 21.41 -2.31
CA LEU A 137 16.51 21.78 -3.73
C LEU A 137 15.88 23.16 -4.04
N ASP A 138 15.09 23.73 -3.15
CA ASP A 138 14.30 24.95 -3.39
C ASP A 138 14.79 26.23 -2.65
N GLY A 139 15.88 26.16 -1.96
CA GLY A 139 16.84 27.26 -1.62
C GLY A 139 16.39 28.52 -0.86
N GLU A 140 15.13 28.76 -0.51
CA GLU A 140 14.69 30.08 0.02
C GLU A 140 13.72 30.08 1.20
N SER A 141 13.63 29.01 2.00
CA SER A 141 12.73 29.03 3.17
C SER A 141 13.50 28.82 4.47
N ASP A 142 13.11 29.56 5.51
CA ASP A 142 13.71 29.47 6.85
C ASP A 142 13.16 28.26 7.62
N ASN A 143 13.98 27.63 8.47
CA ASN A 143 13.63 26.51 9.37
C ASN A 143 12.39 26.79 10.25
N SER A 144 12.05 28.05 10.46
CA SER A 144 10.85 28.49 11.21
C SER A 144 9.54 28.02 10.54
N THR A 145 9.57 27.78 9.21
CA THR A 145 8.39 27.36 8.43
C THR A 145 7.92 25.96 8.76
N ILE A 146 8.83 25.06 9.21
CA ILE A 146 8.50 23.66 9.59
C ILE A 146 7.45 23.64 10.71
N ALA A 147 7.58 24.46 11.75
CA ALA A 147 6.61 24.49 12.84
C ALA A 147 5.22 24.93 12.37
N THR A 148 5.16 25.84 11.42
CA THR A 148 3.91 26.29 10.80
C THR A 148 3.26 25.19 9.95
N HIS A 149 4.05 24.48 9.12
CA HIS A 149 3.54 23.34 8.36
C HIS A 149 3.03 22.22 9.27
N ILE A 150 3.77 21.84 10.31
CA ILE A 150 3.32 20.85 11.30
C ILE A 150 2.01 21.26 11.96
N LYS A 151 1.86 22.54 12.35
CA LYS A 151 0.62 23.06 12.90
C LYS A 151 -0.56 22.89 11.92
N ASN A 152 -0.35 23.23 10.64
CA ASN A 152 -1.37 23.13 9.61
C ASN A 152 -1.74 21.68 9.31
N ILE A 153 -0.75 20.77 9.21
CA ILE A 153 -0.97 19.33 9.05
C ILE A 153 -1.83 18.80 10.19
N ARG A 154 -1.46 19.11 11.44
CA ARG A 154 -2.22 18.69 12.63
C ARG A 154 -3.65 19.23 12.59
N ALA A 155 -3.86 20.47 12.22
CA ALA A 155 -5.19 21.05 12.12
C ALA A 155 -6.08 20.29 11.12
N LYS A 156 -5.51 19.90 9.96
CA LYS A 156 -6.22 19.13 8.92
C LYS A 156 -6.52 17.69 9.36
N LEU A 157 -5.56 17.02 9.99
CA LEU A 157 -5.72 15.65 10.49
C LEU A 157 -6.62 15.58 11.73
N ASN A 158 -6.69 16.64 12.50
CA ASN A 158 -7.55 16.72 13.70
C ASN A 158 -9.05 16.69 13.35
N HIS A 159 -9.45 16.99 12.11
CA HIS A 159 -10.83 16.79 11.63
C HIS A 159 -11.26 15.30 11.66
N PHE A 160 -10.29 14.39 11.67
CA PHE A 160 -10.47 12.95 11.73
C PHE A 160 -10.15 12.37 13.14
N ASP A 161 -9.94 13.22 14.14
CA ASP A 161 -9.52 12.84 15.50
C ASP A 161 -8.21 12.02 15.52
N ILE A 162 -7.26 12.35 14.65
CA ILE A 162 -5.95 11.69 14.59
C ILE A 162 -4.81 12.70 14.68
N GLN A 163 -3.72 12.31 15.36
CA GLN A 163 -2.51 13.12 15.51
C GLN A 163 -1.26 12.22 15.38
N PRO A 164 -0.91 11.80 14.16
CA PRO A 164 0.22 10.88 13.96
C PRO A 164 1.59 11.56 14.17
N ILE A 165 1.65 12.90 14.14
CA ILE A 165 2.91 13.64 14.34
C ILE A 165 2.96 14.14 15.77
N THR A 166 3.91 13.62 16.57
CA THR A 166 4.14 14.04 17.94
C THR A 166 5.34 14.97 18.05
N THR A 167 5.33 15.86 19.07
CA THR A 167 6.46 16.74 19.39
C THR A 167 7.31 16.08 20.46
N VAL A 168 8.60 15.95 20.20
CA VAL A 168 9.59 15.60 21.22
C VAL A 168 10.23 16.90 21.70
N TRP A 169 9.85 17.32 22.91
CA TRP A 169 10.22 18.62 23.45
C TRP A 169 11.74 18.83 23.48
N GLY A 170 12.18 19.99 22.98
CA GLY A 170 13.59 20.34 22.89
C GLY A 170 14.37 19.65 21.75
N ILE A 171 13.74 18.74 20.99
CA ILE A 171 14.41 17.98 19.91
C ILE A 171 13.73 18.23 18.57
N GLY A 172 12.44 17.86 18.40
CA GLY A 172 11.79 17.99 17.10
C GLY A 172 10.47 17.22 17.01
N TYR A 173 10.27 16.52 15.90
CA TYR A 173 9.04 15.83 15.55
C TYR A 173 9.28 14.38 15.13
N LYS A 174 8.30 13.52 15.38
CA LYS A 174 8.27 12.11 14.91
C LYS A 174 6.87 11.72 14.44
N TRP A 175 6.79 10.73 13.60
CA TRP A 175 5.57 10.00 13.26
C TRP A 175 5.41 8.79 14.18
N GLU A 176 4.22 8.55 14.74
CA GLU A 176 3.89 7.40 15.60
C GLU A 176 3.15 6.28 14.88
#